data_9a0fc2f4dd69ac1976bac7ffa38782ae
#
_entry.id   9a0fc2f4dd69ac1976bac7ffa38782ae
#
_cell.length_a   1.000
_cell.length_b   1.000
_cell.length_c   1.000
_cell.angle_alpha   90.00
_cell.angle_beta   90.00
_cell.angle_gamma   90.00
#
_symmetry.space_group_name_H-M   'P 1'
#
loop_
_entity.id
_entity.type
_entity.pdbx_description
1 polymer ?
#
loop_
_entity_poly.entity_id
_entity_poly.type
_entity_poly.pdbx_seq_one_letter_code
_entity_poly.pdbx_strand_id
1 'polypeptide(L)'
;MIDTEEKIITREYFLGIIADFKNDEFEGHPYDLAQELVELREINEDDYEYICKKNTSELLADILCEMPKSLQEANPDVLRHRQIANITSKMDSDDASMLIYNISQNDEEAAEIILSKLNEEDKKTIKHLNSYEEDEAGAYMQNELFKVSL
;
A
#
# COMPACT_ATOMS: atom_id res chain seq x y z
N MET A 1 -14.98 9.09 -33.94
CA MET A 1 -15.86 8.31 -33.19
C MET A 1 -15.65 8.48 -31.72
N ILE A 2 -16.67 8.63 -31.07
CA ILE A 2 -16.56 8.76 -29.69
C ILE A 2 -16.13 7.44 -29.10
N ASP A 3 -15.22 7.54 -28.28
CA ASP A 3 -14.81 6.37 -27.56
C ASP A 3 -15.83 6.11 -26.47
N THR A 4 -16.85 5.37 -26.83
CA THR A 4 -17.89 5.07 -25.88
C THR A 4 -17.39 4.16 -24.79
N GLU A 5 -16.18 3.66 -24.94
CA GLU A 5 -15.62 2.77 -23.94
C GLU A 5 -14.74 3.50 -22.97
N GLU A 6 -14.60 4.81 -23.13
CA GLU A 6 -13.82 5.58 -22.20
C GLU A 6 -14.46 5.53 -20.83
N LYS A 7 -13.70 5.08 -19.84
CA LYS A 7 -14.20 4.99 -18.50
C LYS A 7 -14.30 6.35 -17.86
N ILE A 8 -15.36 6.53 -17.08
CA ILE A 8 -15.49 7.72 -16.27
C ILE A 8 -15.06 7.33 -14.86
N ILE A 9 -13.91 7.80 -14.47
CA ILE A 9 -13.33 7.44 -13.17
C ILE A 9 -13.95 8.33 -12.11
N THR A 10 -14.89 7.78 -11.36
CA THR A 10 -15.62 8.51 -10.34
C THR A 10 -15.67 7.73 -9.06
N ARG A 11 -16.18 8.40 -8.00
CA ARG A 11 -16.42 7.75 -6.73
C ARG A 11 -17.36 6.57 -6.91
N GLU A 12 -18.44 6.76 -7.66
CA GLU A 12 -19.42 5.71 -7.87
C GLU A 12 -18.83 4.50 -8.58
N TYR A 13 -17.95 4.76 -9.53
CA TYR A 13 -17.27 3.68 -10.24
C TYR A 13 -16.52 2.78 -9.26
N PHE A 14 -15.77 3.40 -8.35
CA PHE A 14 -14.99 2.61 -7.38
C PHE A 14 -15.87 1.95 -6.33
N LEU A 15 -16.95 2.60 -5.94
CA LEU A 15 -17.86 1.97 -4.98
C LEU A 15 -18.45 0.70 -5.56
N GLY A 16 -18.73 0.69 -6.87
CA GLY A 16 -19.19 -0.51 -7.53
C GLY A 16 -18.16 -1.62 -7.51
N ILE A 17 -16.89 -1.25 -7.73
CA ILE A 17 -15.81 -2.23 -7.70
C ILE A 17 -15.65 -2.82 -6.29
N ILE A 18 -15.75 -1.98 -5.27
CA ILE A 18 -15.64 -2.45 -3.90
C ILE A 18 -16.78 -3.44 -3.59
N ALA A 19 -17.98 -3.12 -4.05
CA ALA A 19 -19.10 -4.02 -3.83
C ALA A 19 -18.91 -5.35 -4.54
N ASP A 20 -18.39 -5.30 -5.78
CA ASP A 20 -18.12 -6.53 -6.51
C ASP A 20 -17.07 -7.37 -5.80
N PHE A 21 -16.03 -6.72 -5.29
CA PHE A 21 -15.00 -7.44 -4.56
C PHE A 21 -15.57 -8.12 -3.32
N LYS A 22 -16.43 -7.43 -2.58
CA LYS A 22 -17.02 -7.99 -1.37
C LYS A 22 -17.90 -9.19 -1.68
N ASN A 23 -18.49 -9.22 -2.86
CA ASN A 23 -19.36 -10.31 -3.28
C ASN A 23 -18.64 -11.38 -4.09
N ASP A 24 -17.32 -11.30 -4.17
CA ASP A 24 -16.51 -12.26 -4.95
C ASP A 24 -16.84 -12.21 -6.43
N GLU A 25 -17.28 -11.05 -6.91
CA GLU A 25 -17.64 -10.89 -8.33
C GLU A 25 -16.67 -10.01 -9.09
N PHE A 26 -15.61 -9.53 -8.42
CA PHE A 26 -14.66 -8.66 -9.08
C PHE A 26 -13.72 -9.49 -9.95
N GLU A 27 -13.60 -9.08 -11.22
CA GLU A 27 -12.75 -9.79 -12.17
C GLU A 27 -11.62 -8.93 -12.71
N GLY A 28 -11.42 -7.75 -12.17
CA GLY A 28 -10.37 -6.87 -12.64
C GLY A 28 -9.00 -7.23 -12.08
N HIS A 29 -8.04 -6.36 -12.34
CA HIS A 29 -6.67 -6.55 -11.90
C HIS A 29 -6.25 -5.40 -11.00
N PRO A 30 -5.59 -5.68 -9.87
CA PRO A 30 -5.20 -4.61 -8.94
C PRO A 30 -4.31 -3.54 -9.57
N TYR A 31 -3.46 -3.92 -10.53
CA TYR A 31 -2.62 -2.95 -11.19
C TYR A 31 -3.45 -1.89 -11.90
N ASP A 32 -4.49 -2.33 -12.62
CA ASP A 32 -5.37 -1.40 -13.31
C ASP A 32 -6.10 -0.50 -12.32
N LEU A 33 -6.54 -1.08 -11.22
CA LEU A 33 -7.24 -0.30 -10.19
C LEU A 33 -6.32 0.73 -9.57
N ALA A 34 -5.06 0.36 -9.36
CA ALA A 34 -4.09 1.30 -8.79
C ALA A 34 -3.93 2.50 -9.71
N GLN A 35 -3.82 2.27 -11.01
CA GLN A 35 -3.68 3.37 -11.97
C GLN A 35 -4.92 4.24 -12.01
N GLU A 36 -6.10 3.61 -11.98
CA GLU A 36 -7.34 4.36 -11.98
C GLU A 36 -7.51 5.17 -10.70
N LEU A 37 -7.06 4.62 -9.59
CA LEU A 37 -7.16 5.33 -8.32
C LEU A 37 -6.22 6.53 -8.29
N VAL A 38 -5.02 6.39 -8.86
CA VAL A 38 -4.11 7.51 -9.01
C VAL A 38 -4.76 8.61 -9.86
N GLU A 39 -5.42 8.20 -10.92
CA GLU A 39 -6.12 9.14 -11.78
C GLU A 39 -7.21 9.88 -11.03
N LEU A 40 -7.98 9.14 -10.23
CA LEU A 40 -9.02 9.75 -9.42
C LEU A 40 -8.45 10.79 -8.47
N ARG A 41 -7.29 10.50 -7.90
CA ARG A 41 -6.65 11.45 -6.99
C ARG A 41 -6.34 12.76 -7.68
N GLU A 42 -5.92 12.70 -8.94
CA GLU A 42 -5.62 13.92 -9.68
C GLU A 42 -6.86 14.69 -10.07
N ILE A 43 -7.96 13.97 -10.27
CA ILE A 43 -9.21 14.61 -10.63
C ILE A 43 -9.89 15.21 -9.39
N ASN A 44 -9.94 14.45 -8.31
CA ASN A 44 -10.65 14.88 -7.11
C ASN A 44 -10.05 14.16 -5.91
N GLU A 45 -9.22 14.87 -5.17
CA GLU A 45 -8.50 14.28 -4.04
C GLU A 45 -9.46 13.83 -2.94
N ASP A 46 -10.55 14.56 -2.74
CA ASP A 46 -11.53 14.17 -1.72
C ASP A 46 -12.16 12.83 -2.04
N ASP A 47 -12.45 12.60 -3.30
CA ASP A 47 -13.00 11.31 -3.72
C ASP A 47 -11.98 10.19 -3.53
N TYR A 48 -10.72 10.48 -3.82
CA TYR A 48 -9.66 9.51 -3.61
C TYR A 48 -9.60 9.10 -2.14
N GLU A 49 -9.61 10.06 -1.24
CA GLU A 49 -9.57 9.76 0.19
C GLU A 49 -10.80 8.99 0.64
N TYR A 50 -11.96 9.39 0.11
CA TYR A 50 -13.20 8.71 0.46
C TYR A 50 -13.15 7.23 0.07
N ILE A 51 -12.68 6.97 -1.15
CA ILE A 51 -12.60 5.60 -1.64
C ILE A 51 -11.58 4.79 -0.85
N CYS A 52 -10.45 5.38 -0.52
CA CYS A 52 -9.45 4.67 0.28
C CYS A 52 -10.02 4.28 1.64
N LYS A 53 -10.80 5.17 2.25
CA LYS A 53 -11.37 4.90 3.56
C LYS A 53 -12.49 3.88 3.52
N LYS A 54 -13.21 3.79 2.41
CA LYS A 54 -14.32 2.87 2.27
C LYS A 54 -13.93 1.50 1.74
N ASN A 55 -12.73 1.38 1.23
CA ASN A 55 -12.27 0.13 0.64
C ASN A 55 -12.01 -0.93 1.71
N THR A 56 -11.96 -2.18 1.29
CA THR A 56 -11.62 -3.27 2.20
C THR A 56 -10.10 -3.32 2.34
N SER A 57 -9.66 -3.86 3.49
CA SER A 57 -8.21 -4.00 3.69
C SER A 57 -7.60 -4.95 2.68
N GLU A 58 -8.34 -6.00 2.31
CA GLU A 58 -7.82 -6.98 1.35
C GLU A 58 -7.59 -6.35 -0.01
N LEU A 59 -8.58 -5.63 -0.52
CA LEU A 59 -8.44 -5.02 -1.85
C LEU A 59 -7.42 -3.90 -1.84
N LEU A 60 -7.38 -3.10 -0.77
CA LEU A 60 -6.39 -2.04 -0.66
C LEU A 60 -4.98 -2.60 -0.58
N ALA A 61 -4.81 -3.74 0.09
CA ALA A 61 -3.48 -4.36 0.15
C ALA A 61 -2.98 -4.68 -1.26
N ASP A 62 -3.86 -5.24 -2.09
CA ASP A 62 -3.49 -5.54 -3.47
C ASP A 62 -3.21 -4.28 -4.27
N ILE A 63 -4.04 -3.26 -4.10
CA ILE A 63 -3.89 -2.01 -4.85
C ILE A 63 -2.62 -1.28 -4.44
N LEU A 64 -2.35 -1.19 -3.15
CA LEU A 64 -1.21 -0.41 -2.67
C LEU A 64 0.12 -0.99 -3.12
N CYS A 65 0.19 -2.31 -3.30
CA CYS A 65 1.41 -2.92 -3.80
C CYS A 65 1.77 -2.40 -5.18
N GLU A 66 0.77 -1.97 -5.95
CA GLU A 66 0.99 -1.50 -7.31
C GLU A 66 1.05 0.01 -7.40
N MET A 67 0.97 0.72 -6.28
CA MET A 67 0.98 2.17 -6.28
C MET A 67 2.39 2.72 -6.33
N PRO A 68 2.56 3.94 -6.88
CA PRO A 68 3.86 4.60 -6.83
C PRO A 68 4.34 4.78 -5.40
N LYS A 69 5.65 4.78 -5.25
CA LYS A 69 6.27 4.92 -3.93
C LYS A 69 5.79 6.18 -3.22
N SER A 70 5.65 7.27 -3.95
CA SER A 70 5.26 8.55 -3.34
C SER A 70 3.90 8.46 -2.68
N LEU A 71 2.98 7.68 -3.25
CA LEU A 71 1.67 7.51 -2.66
C LEU A 71 1.70 6.57 -1.46
N GLN A 72 2.57 5.57 -1.51
CA GLN A 72 2.74 4.71 -0.35
C GLN A 72 3.32 5.49 0.83
N GLU A 73 4.28 6.37 0.56
CA GLU A 73 4.87 7.19 1.61
C GLU A 73 3.84 8.11 2.26
N ALA A 74 2.88 8.56 1.48
CA ALA A 74 1.89 9.53 1.95
C ALA A 74 0.64 8.89 2.54
N ASN A 75 0.61 7.56 2.65
CA ASN A 75 -0.59 6.88 3.15
C ASN A 75 -1.07 7.39 4.52
N PRO A 76 -0.17 7.69 5.47
CA PRO A 76 -0.64 8.18 6.77
C PRO A 76 -1.40 9.50 6.69
N ASP A 77 -1.24 10.25 5.60
CA ASP A 77 -2.00 11.48 5.41
C ASP A 77 -3.45 11.21 5.03
N VAL A 78 -3.73 10.02 4.51
CA VAL A 78 -5.05 9.68 4.01
C VAL A 78 -5.78 8.72 4.95
N LEU A 79 -5.07 7.74 5.50
CA LEU A 79 -5.65 6.68 6.30
C LEU A 79 -5.14 6.73 7.73
N ARG A 80 -5.96 6.23 8.64
CA ARG A 80 -5.53 6.12 10.03
C ARG A 80 -4.51 5.00 10.18
N HIS A 81 -3.65 5.14 11.19
CA HIS A 81 -2.60 4.15 11.41
C HIS A 81 -3.15 2.75 11.61
N ARG A 82 -4.28 2.63 12.31
CA ARG A 82 -4.90 1.31 12.50
C ARG A 82 -5.33 0.70 11.18
N GLN A 83 -5.88 1.52 10.30
CA GLN A 83 -6.32 1.03 9.00
C GLN A 83 -5.14 0.58 8.17
N ILE A 84 -4.05 1.34 8.20
CA ILE A 84 -2.84 0.95 7.48
C ILE A 84 -2.28 -0.34 8.04
N ALA A 85 -2.31 -0.51 9.36
CA ALA A 85 -1.86 -1.75 9.97
C ALA A 85 -2.71 -2.93 9.50
N ASN A 86 -4.02 -2.75 9.41
CA ASN A 86 -4.88 -3.82 8.92
C ASN A 86 -4.54 -4.18 7.48
N ILE A 87 -4.29 -3.17 6.64
CA ILE A 87 -3.91 -3.40 5.26
C ILE A 87 -2.58 -4.14 5.19
N THR A 88 -1.63 -3.68 5.98
CA THR A 88 -0.31 -4.29 6.01
C THR A 88 -0.38 -5.75 6.39
N SER A 89 -1.25 -6.10 7.33
CA SER A 89 -1.39 -7.48 7.78
C SER A 89 -1.95 -8.41 6.71
N LYS A 90 -2.53 -7.85 5.64
CA LYS A 90 -3.07 -8.64 4.54
C LYS A 90 -2.06 -8.80 3.40
N MET A 91 -0.91 -8.17 3.50
CA MET A 91 0.11 -8.22 2.46
C MET A 91 1.08 -9.36 2.69
N ASP A 92 1.77 -9.77 1.63
CA ASP A 92 2.93 -10.62 1.78
C ASP A 92 4.00 -9.89 2.56
N SER A 93 4.87 -10.64 3.22
CA SER A 93 5.90 -10.05 4.07
C SER A 93 6.76 -9.03 3.34
N ASP A 94 7.15 -9.35 2.11
CA ASP A 94 7.99 -8.45 1.33
C ASP A 94 7.27 -7.15 1.03
N ASP A 95 6.02 -7.25 0.62
CA ASP A 95 5.23 -6.07 0.28
C ASP A 95 4.94 -5.24 1.53
N ALA A 96 4.62 -5.90 2.63
CA ALA A 96 4.36 -5.21 3.90
C ALA A 96 5.60 -4.47 4.36
N SER A 97 6.75 -5.13 4.28
CA SER A 97 8.01 -4.53 4.67
C SER A 97 8.30 -3.29 3.82
N MET A 98 8.07 -3.39 2.52
CA MET A 98 8.33 -2.26 1.63
C MET A 98 7.40 -1.09 1.94
N LEU A 99 6.12 -1.36 2.20
CA LEU A 99 5.19 -0.29 2.52
C LEU A 99 5.61 0.44 3.80
N ILE A 100 5.94 -0.31 4.83
CA ILE A 100 6.38 0.30 6.10
C ILE A 100 7.67 1.09 5.90
N TYR A 101 8.61 0.53 5.13
CA TYR A 101 9.85 1.22 4.85
C TYR A 101 9.59 2.55 4.12
N ASN A 102 8.73 2.50 3.10
CA ASN A 102 8.43 3.72 2.35
C ASN A 102 7.77 4.78 3.25
N ILE A 103 6.87 4.35 4.13
CA ILE A 103 6.25 5.27 5.06
C ILE A 103 7.30 5.88 5.98
N SER A 104 8.25 5.07 6.44
CA SER A 104 9.27 5.54 7.37
C SER A 104 10.19 6.58 6.74
N GLN A 105 10.35 6.55 5.43
CA GLN A 105 11.17 7.54 4.74
C GLN A 105 10.54 8.91 4.77
N ASN A 106 9.22 8.96 4.89
CA ASN A 106 8.50 10.23 4.94
C ASN A 106 8.11 10.61 6.36
N ASP A 107 7.79 9.62 7.20
CA ASP A 107 7.30 9.87 8.56
C ASP A 107 7.64 8.65 9.41
N GLU A 108 8.81 8.73 10.06
CA GLU A 108 9.29 7.61 10.87
C GLU A 108 8.38 7.30 12.03
N GLU A 109 7.81 8.35 12.63
CA GLU A 109 6.91 8.15 13.77
C GLU A 109 5.65 7.40 13.36
N ALA A 110 5.09 7.73 12.20
CA ALA A 110 3.92 7.02 11.70
C ALA A 110 4.23 5.54 11.50
N ALA A 111 5.39 5.24 10.93
CA ALA A 111 5.78 3.85 10.71
C ALA A 111 5.87 3.10 12.04
N GLU A 112 6.44 3.73 13.05
CA GLU A 112 6.54 3.08 14.36
C GLU A 112 5.17 2.82 14.97
N ILE A 113 4.27 3.79 14.85
CA ILE A 113 2.92 3.61 15.38
C ILE A 113 2.19 2.49 14.66
N ILE A 114 2.33 2.43 13.34
CA ILE A 114 1.68 1.38 12.56
C ILE A 114 2.24 0.01 12.97
N LEU A 115 3.56 -0.08 13.11
CA LEU A 115 4.17 -1.33 13.54
C LEU A 115 3.65 -1.77 14.89
N SER A 116 3.44 -0.81 15.81
CA SER A 116 2.99 -1.15 17.14
C SER A 116 1.58 -1.74 17.15
N LYS A 117 0.83 -1.56 16.07
CA LYS A 117 -0.53 -2.07 15.97
C LYS A 117 -0.61 -3.43 15.27
N LEU A 118 0.51 -3.94 14.79
CA LEU A 118 0.56 -5.26 14.18
C LEU A 118 0.73 -6.33 15.24
N ASN A 119 0.39 -7.59 14.89
CA ASN A 119 0.66 -8.66 15.81
C ASN A 119 2.17 -8.87 15.91
N GLU A 120 2.59 -9.64 16.96
CA GLU A 120 4.02 -9.76 17.24
C GLU A 120 4.77 -10.45 16.11
N GLU A 121 4.14 -11.41 15.48
CA GLU A 121 4.82 -12.16 14.42
C GLU A 121 5.06 -11.27 13.21
N ASP A 122 4.03 -10.54 12.77
CA ASP A 122 4.16 -9.63 11.63
C ASP A 122 5.18 -8.53 11.94
N LYS A 123 5.10 -7.97 13.14
CA LYS A 123 6.01 -6.91 13.53
C LYS A 123 7.46 -7.39 13.47
N LYS A 124 7.71 -8.58 13.97
CA LYS A 124 9.06 -9.13 13.98
C LYS A 124 9.56 -9.36 12.58
N THR A 125 8.72 -9.93 11.73
CA THR A 125 9.10 -10.22 10.34
C THR A 125 9.44 -8.95 9.60
N ILE A 126 8.59 -7.93 9.72
CA ILE A 126 8.80 -6.68 9.01
C ILE A 126 10.07 -5.98 9.51
N LYS A 127 10.27 -5.96 10.81
CA LYS A 127 11.47 -5.33 11.37
C LYS A 127 12.72 -6.04 10.89
N HIS A 128 12.68 -7.36 10.83
CA HIS A 128 13.83 -8.10 10.36
C HIS A 128 14.17 -7.79 8.91
N LEU A 129 13.16 -7.76 8.05
CA LEU A 129 13.37 -7.48 6.64
C LEU A 129 13.90 -6.07 6.43
N ASN A 130 13.32 -5.10 7.13
CA ASN A 130 13.78 -3.71 6.99
C ASN A 130 15.18 -3.53 7.52
N SER A 131 15.50 -4.18 8.61
CA SER A 131 16.84 -4.11 9.18
C SER A 131 17.87 -4.66 8.22
N TYR A 132 17.53 -5.76 7.56
CA TYR A 132 18.44 -6.39 6.62
C TYR A 132 18.68 -5.47 5.41
N GLU A 133 17.61 -4.86 4.90
CA GLU A 133 17.73 -3.93 3.78
C GLU A 133 18.56 -2.71 4.17
N GLU A 134 18.36 -2.25 5.37
CA GLU A 134 19.12 -1.11 5.87
C GLU A 134 20.60 -1.41 5.91
N ASP A 135 20.93 -2.60 6.36
CA ASP A 135 22.32 -3.03 6.43
C ASP A 135 22.95 -3.06 5.05
N GLU A 136 22.23 -3.58 4.07
CA GLU A 136 22.74 -3.62 2.71
C GLU A 136 22.94 -2.23 2.15
N ALA A 137 22.00 -1.36 2.39
CA ALA A 137 22.11 0.01 1.90
C ALA A 137 23.25 0.72 2.58
N GLY A 138 23.40 0.50 3.86
CA GLY A 138 24.45 1.14 4.61
C GLY A 138 25.82 0.52 4.37
N ALA A 139 25.81 -0.76 4.16
CA ALA A 139 27.03 -1.46 3.88
C ALA A 139 27.40 -1.35 2.44
N TYR A 140 26.45 -1.61 1.77
CA TYR A 140 26.31 -2.11 0.68
C TYR A 140 26.78 -2.59 0.01
N MET A 141 26.66 -3.20 0.94
CA MET A 141 26.82 -3.98 1.05
C MET A 141 27.13 -4.86 1.29
N GLN A 142 27.19 -5.34 1.77
CA GLN A 142 27.54 -6.45 2.34
C GLN A 142 27.27 -7.39 2.21
N ASN A 143 26.88 -7.60 1.85
CA ASN A 143 26.89 -8.59 2.09
C ASN A 143 26.73 -9.27 1.53
N GLU A 144 26.33 -9.45 1.25
CA GLU A 144 26.47 -10.06 1.26
C GLU A 144 26.74 -10.49 0.95
N LEU A 145 26.53 -10.37 0.68
CA LEU A 145 26.88 -10.63 0.85
C LEU A 145 27.19 -10.75 0.87
N PHE A 146 27.00 -10.47 0.98
CA PHE A 146 27.33 -10.27 1.56
C PHE A 146 27.60 -10.39 1.90
N LYS A 147 27.41 -10.53 2.14
CA LYS A 147 27.69 -10.46 2.94
C LYS A 147 28.03 -10.71 3.11
N VAL A 148 27.88 -10.89 3.15
CA VAL A 148 28.39 -10.87 3.79
C VAL A 148 28.78 -10.75 4.03
N SER A 149 28.70 -10.66 4.41
CA SER A 149 29.15 -10.38 5.07
C SER A 149 29.51 -10.16 5.20
N LEU A 150 29.52 -10.28 5.63
CA LEU A 150 29.94 -10.02 6.10
C LEU A 150 30.15 -9.76 6.15
#